data_6f363b09d2c7c12c999fdb931613fe91
#
_entry.id   6f363b09d2c7c12c999fdb931613fe91
#
_cell.length_a   1.000
_cell.length_b   1.000
_cell.length_c   1.000
_cell.angle_alpha   90.00
_cell.angle_beta   90.00
_cell.angle_gamma   90.00
#
_symmetry.space_group_name_H-M   'P 1'
#
loop_
_entity.id
_entity.type
_entity.pdbx_description
1 polymer ?
#
loop_
_entity_poly.entity_id
_entity_poly.type
_entity_poly.pdbx_seq_one_letter_code
_entity_poly.pdbx_strand_id
1 'polypeptide(L)'
;MRKTIILFSLLFISIQSQSQTDVFNALLKTYVSTTGNVDYKGLRKNRALLDLYLNHLEKTIPGKRWSTSKAKAFWINAYNAYTIKLILDSYPLKKITDIKRKGRNAWKIPFAIVGRKTYSLDYIEHKILRRWHDDPRVHVAINAASKSGLVLQIMLLRLRILNRN
;
A
#
# COMPACT_ATOMS: atom_id res chain seq x y z
N MET A 1 -4.63 40.92 1.07
CA MET A 1 -3.76 40.06 0.24
C MET A 1 -3.22 38.81 0.98
N ARG A 2 -2.98 38.82 2.32
CA ARG A 2 -2.45 37.63 3.04
C ARG A 2 -3.41 36.42 3.15
N LYS A 3 -4.73 36.63 3.16
CA LYS A 3 -5.72 35.53 3.32
C LYS A 3 -5.89 34.65 2.08
N THR A 4 -5.68 35.20 0.89
CA THR A 4 -5.85 34.47 -0.39
C THR A 4 -4.72 33.48 -0.63
N ILE A 5 -3.48 33.77 -0.15
CA ILE A 5 -2.31 32.90 -0.31
C ILE A 5 -2.44 31.64 0.54
N ILE A 6 -3.03 31.75 1.74
CA ILE A 6 -3.22 30.60 2.65
C ILE A 6 -4.28 29.63 2.10
N LEU A 7 -5.34 30.15 1.46
CA LEU A 7 -6.37 29.30 0.85
C LEU A 7 -5.83 28.53 -0.36
N PHE A 8 -4.96 29.16 -1.16
CA PHE A 8 -4.33 28.52 -2.32
C PHE A 8 -3.35 27.40 -1.92
N SER A 9 -2.60 27.60 -0.83
CA SER A 9 -1.67 26.58 -0.33
C SER A 9 -2.38 25.35 0.26
N LEU A 10 -3.55 25.54 0.89
CA LEU A 10 -4.37 24.43 1.41
C LEU A 10 -5.04 23.61 0.28
N LEU A 11 -5.46 24.26 -0.80
CA LEU A 11 -5.95 23.56 -1.99
C LEU A 11 -4.85 22.75 -2.68
N PHE A 12 -3.63 23.28 -2.75
CA PHE A 12 -2.50 22.59 -3.36
C PHE A 12 -2.09 21.30 -2.61
N ILE A 13 -2.15 21.32 -1.27
CA ILE A 13 -1.86 20.15 -0.44
C ILE A 13 -2.93 19.05 -0.63
N SER A 14 -4.19 19.43 -0.79
CA SER A 14 -5.27 18.46 -1.05
C SER A 14 -5.14 17.78 -2.41
N ILE A 15 -4.76 18.52 -3.44
CA ILE A 15 -4.52 18.01 -4.79
C ILE A 15 -3.32 17.06 -4.81
N GLN A 16 -2.23 17.35 -4.09
CA GLN A 16 -1.07 16.46 -4.02
C GLN A 16 -1.39 15.11 -3.35
N SER A 17 -2.22 15.07 -2.32
CA SER A 17 -2.59 13.81 -1.66
C SER A 17 -3.41 12.91 -2.58
N GLN A 18 -4.33 13.47 -3.34
CA GLN A 18 -5.12 12.75 -4.36
C GLN A 18 -4.19 12.18 -5.45
N SER A 19 -3.29 13.00 -5.96
CA SER A 19 -2.33 12.64 -7.00
C SER A 19 -1.45 11.42 -6.64
N GLN A 20 -0.97 11.31 -5.41
CA GLN A 20 -0.10 10.21 -5.00
C GLN A 20 -0.84 8.86 -4.92
N THR A 21 -2.07 8.87 -4.47
CA THR A 21 -2.93 7.67 -4.48
C THR A 21 -3.26 7.26 -5.92
N ASP A 22 -3.48 8.23 -6.81
CA ASP A 22 -3.74 7.97 -8.24
C ASP A 22 -2.52 7.38 -8.94
N VAL A 23 -1.30 7.80 -8.59
CA VAL A 23 -0.06 7.20 -9.10
C VAL A 23 0.03 5.72 -8.73
N PHE A 24 -0.25 5.36 -7.47
CA PHE A 24 -0.24 3.96 -7.04
C PHE A 24 -1.35 3.15 -7.70
N ASN A 25 -2.55 3.73 -7.86
CA ASN A 25 -3.66 3.10 -8.57
C ASN A 25 -3.33 2.86 -10.05
N ALA A 26 -2.69 3.81 -10.70
CA ALA A 26 -2.25 3.67 -12.09
C ALA A 26 -1.19 2.57 -12.23
N LEU A 27 -0.22 2.52 -11.29
CA LEU A 27 0.78 1.47 -11.23
C LEU A 27 0.13 0.09 -11.12
N LEU A 28 -0.86 -0.07 -10.24
CA LEU A 28 -1.56 -1.33 -10.07
C LEU A 28 -2.35 -1.73 -11.32
N LYS A 29 -3.05 -0.78 -11.96
CA LYS A 29 -3.78 -1.02 -13.22
C LYS A 29 -2.85 -1.46 -14.35
N THR A 30 -1.62 -0.96 -14.37
CA THR A 30 -0.64 -1.27 -15.43
C THR A 30 0.00 -2.65 -15.22
N TYR A 31 0.32 -3.00 -13.97
CA TYR A 31 1.14 -4.19 -13.68
C TYR A 31 0.38 -5.34 -13.01
N VAL A 32 -0.91 -5.18 -12.71
CA VAL A 32 -1.74 -6.26 -12.13
C VAL A 32 -2.84 -6.63 -13.12
N SER A 33 -2.83 -7.88 -13.57
CA SER A 33 -3.85 -8.40 -14.48
C SER A 33 -5.24 -8.48 -13.81
N THR A 34 -6.29 -8.66 -14.60
CA THR A 34 -7.66 -8.91 -14.10
C THR A 34 -7.77 -10.19 -13.28
N THR A 35 -6.87 -11.15 -13.48
CA THR A 35 -6.75 -12.38 -12.69
C THR A 35 -5.87 -12.22 -11.45
N GLY A 36 -5.27 -11.02 -11.26
CA GLY A 36 -4.49 -10.67 -10.09
C GLY A 36 -3.01 -11.04 -10.15
N ASN A 37 -2.54 -11.50 -11.29
CA ASN A 37 -1.11 -11.73 -11.50
C ASN A 37 -0.37 -10.41 -11.61
N VAL A 38 0.78 -10.31 -10.94
CA VAL A 38 1.62 -9.11 -10.95
C VAL A 38 2.80 -9.30 -11.90
N ASP A 39 2.97 -8.38 -12.84
CA ASP A 39 4.20 -8.30 -13.64
C ASP A 39 5.33 -7.65 -12.84
N TYR A 40 5.99 -8.44 -12.00
CA TYR A 40 7.14 -7.97 -11.20
C TYR A 40 8.34 -7.57 -12.06
N LYS A 41 8.50 -8.18 -13.26
CA LYS A 41 9.58 -7.82 -14.17
C LYS A 41 9.37 -6.42 -14.73
N GLY A 42 8.16 -6.10 -15.17
CA GLY A 42 7.78 -4.77 -15.64
C GLY A 42 7.84 -3.73 -14.52
N LEU A 43 7.30 -4.05 -13.33
CA LEU A 43 7.36 -3.20 -12.14
C LEU A 43 8.79 -2.85 -11.74
N ARG A 44 9.72 -3.80 -11.81
CA ARG A 44 11.13 -3.57 -11.51
C ARG A 44 11.76 -2.54 -12.44
N LYS A 45 11.39 -2.54 -13.71
CA LYS A 45 11.87 -1.55 -14.70
C LYS A 45 11.32 -0.14 -14.41
N ASN A 46 10.13 -0.04 -13.84
CA ASN A 46 9.44 1.21 -13.52
C ASN A 46 9.28 1.45 -12.01
N ARG A 47 10.28 1.02 -11.24
CA ARG A 47 10.30 1.09 -9.79
C ARG A 47 10.09 2.51 -9.24
N ALA A 48 10.50 3.53 -9.98
CA ALA A 48 10.39 4.93 -9.57
C ALA A 48 8.97 5.35 -9.15
N LEU A 49 7.94 4.83 -9.81
CA LEU A 49 6.54 5.11 -9.45
C LEU A 49 6.16 4.50 -8.09
N LEU A 50 6.65 3.30 -7.81
CA LEU A 50 6.45 2.68 -6.49
C LEU A 50 7.19 3.46 -5.41
N ASP A 51 8.45 3.82 -5.65
CA ASP A 51 9.28 4.55 -4.69
C ASP A 51 8.71 5.94 -4.39
N LEU A 52 8.10 6.60 -5.38
CA LEU A 52 7.37 7.85 -5.19
C LEU A 52 6.19 7.67 -4.21
N TYR A 53 5.41 6.61 -4.37
CA TYR A 53 4.31 6.30 -3.45
C TYR A 53 4.80 5.91 -2.06
N LEU A 54 5.86 5.11 -1.96
CA LEU A 54 6.47 4.74 -0.68
C LEU A 54 6.99 5.97 0.10
N ASN A 55 7.60 6.93 -0.60
CA ASN A 55 8.01 8.20 -0.01
C ASN A 55 6.83 9.03 0.51
N HIS A 56 5.68 8.99 -0.18
CA HIS A 56 4.45 9.58 0.32
C HIS A 56 3.97 8.90 1.62
N LEU A 57 3.98 7.58 1.68
CA LEU A 57 3.61 6.82 2.88
C LEU A 57 4.53 7.14 4.07
N GLU A 58 5.84 7.25 3.83
CA GLU A 58 6.82 7.60 4.85
C GLU A 58 6.55 8.96 5.48
N LYS A 59 6.15 9.95 4.68
CA LYS A 59 5.87 11.32 5.11
C LYS A 59 4.47 11.49 5.69
N THR A 60 3.53 10.60 5.38
CA THR A 60 2.13 10.73 5.77
C THR A 60 1.87 10.11 7.14
N ILE A 61 1.52 10.93 8.11
CA ILE A 61 1.13 10.49 9.46
C ILE A 61 -0.39 10.33 9.49
N PRO A 62 -0.92 9.09 9.62
CA PRO A 62 -2.36 8.88 9.74
C PRO A 62 -2.90 9.58 10.99
N GLY A 63 -3.80 10.52 10.79
CA GLY A 63 -4.30 11.39 11.88
C GLY A 63 -5.60 10.89 12.50
N LYS A 64 -5.86 11.28 13.75
CA LYS A 64 -7.11 10.96 14.48
C LYS A 64 -8.37 11.53 13.79
N ARG A 65 -8.21 12.58 12.98
CA ARG A 65 -9.31 13.25 12.23
C ARG A 65 -9.65 12.59 10.91
N TRP A 66 -8.95 11.51 10.52
CA TRP A 66 -9.29 10.79 9.31
C TRP A 66 -10.58 9.98 9.50
N SER A 67 -11.44 9.95 8.49
CA SER A 67 -12.55 9.00 8.48
C SER A 67 -12.04 7.56 8.54
N THR A 68 -12.86 6.67 9.07
CA THR A 68 -12.54 5.23 9.14
C THR A 68 -12.22 4.67 7.76
N SER A 69 -12.99 5.05 6.73
CA SER A 69 -12.77 4.60 5.35
C SER A 69 -11.42 5.07 4.82
N LYS A 70 -11.05 6.34 5.04
CA LYS A 70 -9.76 6.88 4.63
C LYS A 70 -8.59 6.16 5.33
N ALA A 71 -8.69 5.98 6.64
CA ALA A 71 -7.64 5.30 7.41
C ALA A 71 -7.48 3.83 6.97
N LYS A 72 -8.59 3.14 6.76
CA LYS A 72 -8.62 1.75 6.28
C LYS A 72 -7.98 1.64 4.90
N ALA A 73 -8.40 2.45 3.94
CA ALA A 73 -7.84 2.46 2.59
C ALA A 73 -6.33 2.74 2.58
N PHE A 74 -5.89 3.72 3.36
CA PHE A 74 -4.48 4.08 3.48
C PHE A 74 -3.62 2.91 3.99
N TRP A 75 -4.01 2.24 5.08
CA TRP A 75 -3.25 1.14 5.65
C TRP A 75 -3.25 -0.11 4.77
N ILE A 76 -4.36 -0.36 4.07
CA ILE A 76 -4.45 -1.41 3.07
C ILE A 76 -3.46 -1.14 1.92
N ASN A 77 -3.45 0.06 1.38
CA ASN A 77 -2.52 0.45 0.32
C ASN A 77 -1.07 0.42 0.80
N ALA A 78 -0.79 0.84 2.04
CA ALA A 78 0.54 0.74 2.64
C ALA A 78 1.01 -0.73 2.72
N TYR A 79 0.19 -1.63 3.27
CA TYR A 79 0.50 -3.07 3.31
C TYR A 79 0.86 -3.61 1.93
N ASN A 80 0.07 -3.27 0.93
CA ASN A 80 0.24 -3.79 -0.42
C ASN A 80 1.46 -3.20 -1.13
N ALA A 81 1.70 -1.90 -1.01
CA ALA A 81 2.87 -1.26 -1.59
C ALA A 81 4.17 -1.82 -0.99
N TYR A 82 4.21 -2.02 0.32
CA TYR A 82 5.36 -2.63 0.99
C TYR A 82 5.50 -4.13 0.68
N THR A 83 4.41 -4.86 0.47
CA THR A 83 4.48 -6.25 -0.02
C THR A 83 5.14 -6.30 -1.41
N ILE A 84 4.73 -5.43 -2.33
CA ILE A 84 5.37 -5.33 -3.65
C ILE A 84 6.85 -4.96 -3.51
N LYS A 85 7.17 -3.95 -2.69
CA LYS A 85 8.55 -3.55 -2.41
C LYS A 85 9.41 -4.73 -1.94
N LEU A 86 8.92 -5.49 -0.97
CA LEU A 86 9.65 -6.62 -0.40
C LEU A 86 9.97 -7.68 -1.46
N ILE A 87 9.02 -7.96 -2.34
CA ILE A 87 9.19 -8.90 -3.45
C ILE A 87 10.21 -8.36 -4.46
N LEU A 88 10.10 -7.08 -4.86
CA LEU A 88 11.04 -6.47 -5.80
C LEU A 88 12.47 -6.39 -5.27
N ASP A 89 12.63 -6.10 -3.97
CA ASP A 89 13.95 -6.07 -3.30
C ASP A 89 14.61 -7.45 -3.22
N SER A 90 13.83 -8.51 -3.36
CA SER A 90 14.28 -9.90 -3.26
C SER A 90 14.20 -10.64 -4.61
N TYR A 91 13.81 -9.94 -5.67
CA TYR A 91 13.65 -10.52 -7.00
C TYR A 91 14.99 -10.87 -7.66
N PRO A 92 15.11 -12.04 -8.35
CA PRO A 92 14.08 -13.03 -8.61
C PRO A 92 13.86 -14.00 -7.45
N LEU A 93 12.59 -14.33 -7.17
CA LEU A 93 12.23 -15.36 -6.19
C LEU A 93 11.01 -16.17 -6.66
N LYS A 94 10.90 -17.40 -6.16
CA LYS A 94 9.77 -18.29 -6.49
C LYS A 94 8.55 -18.02 -5.58
N LYS A 95 8.80 -17.78 -4.30
CA LYS A 95 7.74 -17.60 -3.28
C LYS A 95 8.15 -16.52 -2.29
N ILE A 96 7.19 -15.72 -1.81
CA ILE A 96 7.43 -14.74 -0.75
C ILE A 96 7.94 -15.39 0.56
N THR A 97 7.61 -16.65 0.80
CA THR A 97 8.08 -17.45 1.94
C THR A 97 9.58 -17.69 1.94
N ASP A 98 10.24 -17.56 0.78
CA ASP A 98 11.69 -17.74 0.65
C ASP A 98 12.46 -16.53 1.20
N ILE A 99 11.78 -15.39 1.41
CA ILE A 99 12.40 -14.20 1.97
C ILE A 99 12.58 -14.37 3.49
N LYS A 100 13.85 -14.42 3.91
CA LYS A 100 14.24 -14.47 5.31
C LYS A 100 15.35 -13.45 5.59
N ARG A 101 15.24 -12.73 6.71
CA ARG A 101 16.29 -11.81 7.20
C ARG A 101 16.45 -11.96 8.70
N LYS A 102 17.67 -12.23 9.18
CA LYS A 102 17.97 -12.40 10.62
C LYS A 102 16.97 -13.33 11.33
N GLY A 103 16.70 -14.50 10.73
CA GLY A 103 15.78 -15.50 11.29
C GLY A 103 14.28 -15.17 11.18
N ARG A 104 13.90 -13.99 10.64
CA ARG A 104 12.51 -13.60 10.47
C ARG A 104 12.03 -13.92 9.07
N ASN A 105 10.78 -14.39 8.96
CA ASN A 105 10.10 -14.56 7.67
C ASN A 105 9.67 -13.20 7.08
N ALA A 106 9.27 -13.20 5.81
CA ALA A 106 8.89 -12.03 5.05
C ALA A 106 7.96 -11.05 5.81
N TRP A 107 6.94 -11.58 6.47
CA TRP A 107 5.92 -10.77 7.16
C TRP A 107 6.42 -10.13 8.46
N LYS A 108 7.38 -10.76 9.15
CA LYS A 108 7.92 -10.30 10.44
C LYS A 108 9.15 -9.39 10.32
N ILE A 109 9.66 -9.16 9.12
CA ILE A 109 10.77 -8.23 8.89
C ILE A 109 10.27 -6.79 9.09
N PRO A 110 10.87 -5.97 9.98
CA PRO A 110 10.55 -4.55 10.11
C PRO A 110 11.25 -3.76 9.00
N PHE A 111 10.50 -3.25 8.03
CA PHE A 111 11.05 -2.51 6.88
C PHE A 111 10.06 -1.49 6.26
N ALA A 112 8.78 -1.57 6.62
CA ALA A 112 7.75 -0.70 6.09
C ALA A 112 7.73 0.62 6.87
N ILE A 113 8.05 1.73 6.25
CA ILE A 113 8.11 3.04 6.91
C ILE A 113 6.82 3.81 6.59
N VAL A 114 6.02 4.10 7.60
CA VAL A 114 4.78 4.86 7.48
C VAL A 114 4.73 5.92 8.57
N GLY A 115 4.58 7.19 8.19
CA GLY A 115 4.55 8.29 9.14
C GLY A 115 5.80 8.33 10.01
N ARG A 116 6.97 8.09 9.42
CA ARG A 116 8.29 8.05 10.09
C ARG A 116 8.48 6.93 11.12
N LYS A 117 7.59 5.92 11.13
CA LYS A 117 7.70 4.75 11.99
C LYS A 117 7.88 3.50 11.15
N THR A 118 8.71 2.58 11.64
CA THR A 118 8.98 1.31 10.97
C THR A 118 8.05 0.22 11.47
N TYR A 119 7.44 -0.50 10.54
CA TYR A 119 6.51 -1.59 10.79
C TYR A 119 6.94 -2.85 10.04
N SER A 120 6.46 -4.00 10.50
CA SER A 120 6.42 -5.22 9.70
C SER A 120 5.03 -5.36 9.04
N LEU A 121 4.93 -6.16 7.97
CA LEU A 121 3.64 -6.47 7.37
C LEU A 121 2.70 -7.13 8.38
N ASP A 122 3.22 -8.07 9.18
CA ASP A 122 2.50 -8.74 10.27
C ASP A 122 1.91 -7.73 11.28
N TYR A 123 2.67 -6.69 11.65
CA TYR A 123 2.17 -5.64 12.54
C TYR A 123 1.05 -4.82 11.90
N ILE A 124 1.21 -4.44 10.62
CA ILE A 124 0.17 -3.68 9.90
C ILE A 124 -1.11 -4.50 9.83
N GLU A 125 -1.02 -5.78 9.49
CA GLU A 125 -2.16 -6.69 9.39
C GLU A 125 -2.82 -6.92 10.74
N HIS A 126 -2.08 -7.42 11.72
CA HIS A 126 -2.64 -7.93 12.97
C HIS A 126 -2.84 -6.89 14.07
N LYS A 127 -2.14 -5.74 14.01
CA LYS A 127 -2.28 -4.68 15.04
C LYS A 127 -3.02 -3.45 14.53
N ILE A 128 -2.87 -3.11 13.25
CA ILE A 128 -3.51 -1.91 12.71
C ILE A 128 -4.80 -2.25 11.99
N LEU A 129 -4.77 -3.14 11.00
CA LEU A 129 -5.94 -3.48 10.19
C LEU A 129 -6.94 -4.36 10.93
N ARG A 130 -6.49 -5.13 11.93
CA ARG A 130 -7.36 -6.00 12.74
C ARG A 130 -8.49 -5.23 13.45
N ARG A 131 -8.31 -3.94 13.76
CA ARG A 131 -9.39 -3.11 14.34
C ARG A 131 -10.64 -3.01 13.45
N TRP A 132 -10.51 -3.35 12.18
CA TRP A 132 -11.60 -3.38 11.19
C TRP A 132 -11.91 -4.79 10.73
N HIS A 133 -11.67 -5.79 11.59
CA HIS A 133 -11.77 -7.21 11.26
C HIS A 133 -13.19 -7.63 10.88
N ASP A 134 -14.20 -6.94 11.40
CA ASP A 134 -15.63 -7.20 11.09
C ASP A 134 -15.98 -6.77 9.65
N ASP A 135 -15.10 -6.06 8.97
CA ASP A 135 -15.25 -5.75 7.56
C ASP A 135 -14.56 -6.82 6.69
N PRO A 136 -15.30 -7.75 6.07
CA PRO A 136 -14.72 -8.84 5.28
C PRO A 136 -13.89 -8.32 4.11
N ARG A 137 -14.13 -7.08 3.68
CA ARG A 137 -13.34 -6.41 2.64
C ARG A 137 -11.88 -6.23 3.03
N VAL A 138 -11.57 -6.08 4.31
CA VAL A 138 -10.18 -5.97 4.80
C VAL A 138 -9.44 -7.28 4.58
N HIS A 139 -10.04 -8.42 4.93
CA HIS A 139 -9.43 -9.73 4.74
C HIS A 139 -9.15 -10.06 3.27
N VAL A 140 -10.17 -9.84 2.46
CA VAL A 140 -10.05 -10.03 1.01
C VAL A 140 -8.93 -9.15 0.48
N ALA A 141 -8.80 -7.97 1.05
CA ALA A 141 -7.94 -6.90 0.65
C ALA A 141 -6.44 -7.15 0.93
N ILE A 142 -6.04 -7.83 1.96
CA ILE A 142 -4.67 -8.13 2.35
C ILE A 142 -4.28 -9.59 2.09
N ASN A 143 -5.24 -10.48 1.93
CA ASN A 143 -5.01 -11.91 1.81
C ASN A 143 -4.48 -12.36 0.42
N ALA A 144 -4.36 -11.42 -0.50
CA ALA A 144 -4.03 -11.71 -1.90
C ALA A 144 -2.57 -12.14 -2.13
N ALA A 145 -1.65 -11.85 -1.24
CA ALA A 145 -0.24 -12.21 -1.40
C ALA A 145 0.14 -13.53 -0.74
N SER A 146 -0.73 -14.14 0.07
CA SER A 146 -0.29 -15.21 1.00
C SER A 146 -0.56 -16.64 0.57
N LYS A 147 -1.48 -16.93 -0.34
CA LYS A 147 -1.96 -18.30 -0.52
C LYS A 147 -1.59 -19.05 -1.81
N SER A 148 -1.16 -18.41 -2.87
CA SER A 148 -0.89 -19.15 -4.12
C SER A 148 0.14 -18.49 -5.03
N GLY A 149 1.29 -18.12 -4.47
CA GLY A 149 2.34 -17.48 -5.24
C GLY A 149 1.88 -16.12 -5.78
N LEU A 150 2.53 -15.06 -5.44
CA LEU A 150 2.57 -13.71 -6.06
C LEU A 150 1.28 -13.16 -6.76
N VAL A 151 0.08 -13.66 -6.41
CA VAL A 151 -1.20 -13.24 -6.99
C VAL A 151 -1.82 -12.14 -6.13
N LEU A 152 -1.95 -10.94 -6.70
CA LEU A 152 -2.58 -9.76 -6.06
C LEU A 152 -4.02 -9.56 -6.55
N GLN A 153 -4.79 -10.64 -6.70
CA GLN A 153 -6.09 -10.67 -7.38
C GLN A 153 -7.14 -9.66 -6.89
N ILE A 154 -6.92 -9.04 -5.73
CA ILE A 154 -7.97 -8.32 -5.02
C ILE A 154 -7.76 -6.82 -5.02
N MET A 155 -6.63 -6.36 -5.51
CA MET A 155 -6.26 -4.95 -5.47
C MET A 155 -7.12 -4.07 -6.38
N LEU A 156 -7.54 -4.56 -7.54
CA LEU A 156 -8.39 -3.81 -8.48
C LEU A 156 -9.87 -3.78 -8.08
N LEU A 157 -10.35 -4.83 -7.43
CA LEU A 157 -11.73 -4.86 -6.91
C LEU A 157 -11.94 -3.83 -5.78
N ARG A 158 -10.89 -3.48 -5.07
CA ARG A 158 -10.90 -2.58 -3.93
C ARG A 158 -11.04 -1.12 -4.23
N LEU A 159 -10.43 -0.64 -5.29
CA LEU A 159 -10.58 0.75 -5.72
C LEU A 159 -12.04 1.06 -6.04
N ARG A 160 -12.82 0.07 -6.53
CA ARG A 160 -14.25 0.20 -6.76
C ARG A 160 -15.10 0.14 -5.49
N ILE A 161 -14.70 -0.63 -4.47
CA ILE A 161 -15.49 -0.84 -3.26
C ILE A 161 -15.25 0.26 -2.21
N LEU A 162 -14.02 0.77 -2.11
CA LEU A 162 -13.67 1.84 -1.16
C LEU A 162 -14.05 3.24 -1.65
N ASN A 163 -14.22 3.43 -2.96
CA ASN A 163 -14.66 4.69 -3.56
C ASN A 163 -16.19 4.80 -3.78
N ARG A 164 -16.96 3.77 -3.41
CA ARG A 164 -18.42 3.80 -3.38
C ARG A 164 -18.90 4.10 -1.96
N ASN A 165 -18.78 5.38 -1.58
CA ASN A 165 -19.62 6.04 -0.56
C ASN A 165 -19.78 7.48 -0.97
#